data_4e5e0c0e45b893ae4b9ab8150299e6e7
#
_entry.id   4e5e0c0e45b893ae4b9ab8150299e6e7
#
_cell.length_a   1.000
_cell.length_b   1.000
_cell.length_c   1.000
_cell.angle_alpha   90.00
_cell.angle_beta   90.00
_cell.angle_gamma   90.00
#
_symmetry.space_group_name_H-M   'P 1'
#
loop_
_entity.id
_entity.type
_entity.pdbx_description
1 polymer ?
#
loop_
_entity_poly.entity_id
_entity_poly.type
_entity_poly.pdbx_seq_one_letter_code
_entity_poly.pdbx_strand_id
1 'polypeptide(L)'
;MRRATAELIVKDPGKFAHHDRVFLNNPVVMQGMGLAPLVVLATSGQNAVMLAAAVALLLVPSRVLACLLSRLVPLHDEDPAPETLQKKLLPRALVYGFSTAVVYLAVYPILNMLFGTGLLSLGIYLPMLTVEPLLTYRFGRVQETVRKAVSKGLRITVGYALLLVLLGCIREWLAAGTVFGVAVSRPVLPMAGMPAGGFIVLGVLCAVWRALAAKRRAYLTKEAGNLVDVHSQKEADREQ
;
A
#
# COMPACT_ATOMS: atom_id res chain seq x y z
N MET A 1 19.27 10.31 -14.13
CA MET A 1 17.84 10.16 -14.50
C MET A 1 17.70 10.14 -16.01
N ARG A 2 16.71 9.38 -16.62
CA ARG A 2 16.52 9.40 -18.10
C ARG A 2 15.73 10.67 -18.49
N ARG A 3 16.07 11.29 -19.65
CA ARG A 3 15.44 12.53 -20.17
C ARG A 3 13.90 12.44 -20.17
N ALA A 4 13.34 11.38 -20.74
CA ALA A 4 11.89 11.17 -20.76
C ALA A 4 11.24 11.16 -19.36
N THR A 5 11.96 10.68 -18.33
CA THR A 5 11.48 10.70 -16.95
C THR A 5 11.57 12.11 -16.35
N ALA A 6 12.61 12.87 -16.68
CA ALA A 6 12.76 14.25 -16.23
C ALA A 6 11.66 15.16 -16.83
N GLU A 7 11.43 15.07 -18.13
CA GLU A 7 10.34 15.79 -18.81
C GLU A 7 8.96 15.47 -18.23
N LEU A 8 8.71 14.21 -17.87
CA LEU A 8 7.46 13.76 -17.28
C LEU A 8 7.27 14.32 -15.86
N ILE A 9 8.36 14.43 -15.07
CA ILE A 9 8.35 15.01 -13.72
C ILE A 9 8.09 16.52 -13.78
N VAL A 10 8.71 17.22 -14.74
CA VAL A 10 8.54 18.67 -14.90
C VAL A 10 7.13 18.99 -15.40
N LYS A 11 6.62 18.23 -16.39
CA LYS A 11 5.30 18.45 -16.98
C LYS A 11 4.16 18.11 -16.02
N ASP A 12 4.29 17.04 -15.25
CA ASP A 12 3.23 16.59 -14.33
C ASP A 12 3.82 15.85 -13.12
N PRO A 13 4.31 16.60 -12.10
CA PRO A 13 4.92 16.02 -10.90
C PRO A 13 3.92 15.18 -10.10
N GLY A 14 2.61 15.42 -10.28
CA GLY A 14 1.54 14.66 -9.65
C GLY A 14 1.44 13.24 -10.21
N LYS A 15 1.49 13.07 -11.54
CA LYS A 15 1.42 11.75 -12.18
C LYS A 15 2.62 10.89 -11.85
N PHE A 16 3.81 11.48 -11.79
CA PHE A 16 5.01 10.76 -11.37
C PHE A 16 4.89 10.25 -9.92
N ALA A 17 4.52 11.13 -8.98
CA ALA A 17 4.33 10.75 -7.58
C ALA A 17 3.26 9.66 -7.43
N HIS A 18 2.22 9.66 -8.26
CA HIS A 18 1.15 8.66 -8.24
C HIS A 18 1.62 7.27 -8.66
N HIS A 19 2.71 7.15 -9.42
CA HIS A 19 3.30 5.86 -9.81
C HIS A 19 4.14 5.22 -8.69
N ASP A 20 4.79 6.01 -7.84
CA ASP A 20 5.55 5.50 -6.68
C ASP A 20 4.63 5.26 -5.48
N ARG A 21 4.02 4.07 -5.44
CA ARG A 21 3.14 3.64 -4.35
C ARG A 21 3.87 3.07 -3.15
N VAL A 22 5.17 2.93 -3.23
CA VAL A 22 5.98 2.42 -2.13
C VAL A 22 6.30 3.54 -1.15
N PHE A 23 6.77 4.68 -1.65
CA PHE A 23 7.26 5.76 -0.81
C PHE A 23 6.49 7.08 -0.97
N LEU A 24 6.43 7.65 -2.19
CA LEU A 24 5.85 8.99 -2.41
C LEU A 24 4.32 9.02 -2.29
N ASN A 25 3.65 7.93 -2.65
CA ASN A 25 2.20 7.81 -2.60
C ASN A 25 1.79 6.50 -1.91
N ASN A 26 2.39 6.23 -0.76
CA ASN A 26 2.02 5.06 0.04
C ASN A 26 0.54 5.13 0.45
N PRO A 27 -0.25 4.06 0.20
CA PRO A 27 -1.70 4.08 0.44
C PRO A 27 -2.08 4.28 1.90
N VAL A 28 -1.26 3.82 2.83
CA VAL A 28 -1.50 4.03 4.27
C VAL A 28 -1.25 5.48 4.65
N VAL A 29 -0.04 5.97 4.37
CA VAL A 29 0.42 7.29 4.83
C VAL A 29 -0.33 8.43 4.14
N MET A 30 -0.61 8.29 2.83
CA MET A 30 -1.22 9.35 2.05
C MET A 30 -2.75 9.26 1.99
N GLN A 31 -3.31 8.07 2.15
CA GLN A 31 -4.74 7.83 1.95
C GLN A 31 -5.44 7.23 3.18
N GLY A 32 -4.72 6.89 4.22
CA GLY A 32 -5.27 6.33 5.46
C GLY A 32 -5.91 4.95 5.29
N MET A 33 -5.38 4.12 4.37
CA MET A 33 -5.95 2.80 4.10
C MET A 33 -5.25 1.71 4.87
N GLY A 34 -6.01 0.69 5.31
CA GLY A 34 -5.47 -0.45 6.04
C GLY A 34 -4.99 -0.10 7.45
N LEU A 35 -5.58 0.94 8.09
CA LEU A 35 -5.16 1.39 9.42
C LEU A 35 -5.50 0.37 10.51
N ALA A 36 -6.66 -0.28 10.42
CA ALA A 36 -7.12 -1.21 11.44
C ALA A 36 -6.16 -2.39 11.63
N PRO A 37 -5.77 -3.14 10.59
CA PRO A 37 -4.77 -4.20 10.72
C PRO A 37 -3.42 -3.69 11.24
N LEU A 38 -2.97 -2.52 10.78
CA LEU A 38 -1.72 -1.92 11.23
C LEU A 38 -1.71 -1.63 12.74
N VAL A 39 -2.77 -1.02 13.24
CA VAL A 39 -2.82 -0.59 14.64
C VAL A 39 -3.08 -1.75 15.58
N VAL A 40 -3.96 -2.68 15.20
CA VAL A 40 -4.38 -3.76 16.09
C VAL A 40 -3.39 -4.94 16.05
N LEU A 41 -2.97 -5.35 14.86
CA LEU A 41 -2.20 -6.59 14.68
C LEU A 41 -0.68 -6.40 14.66
N ALA A 42 -0.18 -5.28 14.14
CA ALA A 42 1.26 -5.04 14.07
C ALA A 42 1.83 -4.64 15.45
N THR A 43 1.71 -5.52 16.43
CA THR A 43 2.24 -5.32 17.79
C THR A 43 3.68 -5.79 17.92
N SER A 44 4.13 -6.71 17.06
CA SER A 44 5.49 -7.23 17.00
C SER A 44 5.96 -7.37 15.55
N GLY A 45 7.27 -7.49 15.37
CA GLY A 45 7.87 -7.73 14.06
C GLY A 45 7.39 -9.05 13.43
N GLN A 46 7.22 -10.09 14.23
CA GLN A 46 6.70 -11.39 13.76
C GLN A 46 5.26 -11.28 13.25
N ASN A 47 4.35 -10.66 14.03
CA ASN A 47 2.97 -10.45 13.61
C ASN A 47 2.90 -9.57 12.37
N ALA A 48 3.76 -8.55 12.27
CA ALA A 48 3.84 -7.68 11.11
C ALA A 48 4.26 -8.44 9.84
N VAL A 49 5.23 -9.35 9.93
CA VAL A 49 5.64 -10.18 8.79
C VAL A 49 4.55 -11.16 8.38
N MET A 50 3.90 -11.82 9.34
CA MET A 50 2.77 -12.72 9.05
C MET A 50 1.63 -11.96 8.34
N LEU A 51 1.29 -10.78 8.83
CA LEU A 51 0.26 -9.94 8.22
C LEU A 51 0.67 -9.43 6.84
N ALA A 52 1.94 -9.05 6.66
CA ALA A 52 2.47 -8.64 5.36
C ALA A 52 2.39 -9.76 4.33
N ALA A 53 2.73 -10.99 4.72
CA ALA A 53 2.59 -12.18 3.88
C ALA A 53 1.12 -12.47 3.54
N ALA A 54 0.20 -12.38 4.52
CA ALA A 54 -1.22 -12.55 4.29
C ALA A 54 -1.75 -11.52 3.28
N VAL A 55 -1.41 -10.25 3.45
CA VAL A 55 -1.81 -9.18 2.51
C VAL A 55 -1.19 -9.40 1.12
N ALA A 56 0.06 -9.85 1.03
CA ALA A 56 0.71 -10.15 -0.24
C ALA A 56 -0.02 -11.26 -1.02
N LEU A 57 -0.35 -12.35 -0.32
CA LEU A 57 -1.05 -13.49 -0.89
C LEU A 57 -2.52 -13.21 -1.21
N LEU A 58 -3.15 -12.25 -0.53
CA LEU A 58 -4.53 -11.87 -0.78
C LEU A 58 -4.65 -10.81 -1.87
N LEU A 59 -3.85 -9.74 -1.82
CA LEU A 59 -4.02 -8.54 -2.64
C LEU A 59 -3.76 -8.81 -4.13
N VAL A 60 -2.70 -9.52 -4.45
CA VAL A 60 -2.32 -9.73 -5.86
C VAL A 60 -3.31 -10.67 -6.57
N PRO A 61 -3.63 -11.87 -6.04
CA PRO A 61 -4.59 -12.77 -6.69
C PRO A 61 -6.01 -12.20 -6.72
N SER A 62 -6.45 -11.50 -5.65
CA SER A 62 -7.78 -10.88 -5.62
C SER A 62 -7.95 -9.84 -6.73
N ARG A 63 -6.93 -9.05 -7.01
CA ARG A 63 -6.95 -8.08 -8.11
C ARG A 63 -6.98 -8.74 -9.48
N VAL A 64 -6.25 -9.84 -9.64
CA VAL A 64 -6.28 -10.62 -10.89
C VAL A 64 -7.66 -11.22 -11.10
N LEU A 65 -8.22 -11.85 -10.06
CA LEU A 65 -9.55 -12.45 -10.13
C LEU A 65 -10.64 -11.40 -10.38
N ALA A 66 -10.57 -10.25 -9.69
CA ALA A 66 -11.50 -9.14 -9.94
C ALA A 66 -11.38 -8.59 -11.37
N CYS A 67 -10.16 -8.52 -11.92
CA CYS A 67 -9.94 -8.14 -13.32
C CYS A 67 -10.54 -9.14 -14.30
N LEU A 68 -10.48 -10.43 -14.01
CA LEU A 68 -11.10 -11.48 -14.85
C LEU A 68 -12.63 -11.44 -14.75
N LEU A 69 -13.17 -11.36 -13.55
CA LEU A 69 -14.62 -11.29 -13.31
C LEU A 69 -15.24 -10.02 -13.91
N SER A 70 -14.51 -8.91 -13.91
CA SER A 70 -14.99 -7.66 -14.52
C SER A 70 -15.19 -7.75 -16.04
N ARG A 71 -14.57 -8.72 -16.71
CA ARG A 71 -14.81 -8.98 -18.14
C ARG A 71 -16.14 -9.67 -18.40
N LEU A 72 -16.66 -10.39 -17.39
CA LEU A 72 -17.95 -11.09 -17.46
C LEU A 72 -19.11 -10.15 -17.12
N VAL A 73 -18.84 -9.13 -16.30
CA VAL A 73 -19.84 -8.14 -15.89
C VAL A 73 -19.58 -6.85 -16.66
N PRO A 74 -20.51 -6.34 -17.47
CA PRO A 74 -20.33 -5.10 -18.23
C PRO A 74 -20.37 -3.88 -17.29
N LEU A 75 -19.25 -3.61 -16.67
CA LEU A 75 -19.04 -2.44 -15.83
C LEU A 75 -18.49 -1.31 -16.71
N HIS A 76 -19.39 -0.47 -17.23
CA HIS A 76 -19.03 0.63 -18.12
C HIS A 76 -18.27 1.73 -17.37
N ASP A 77 -17.09 2.09 -17.89
CA ASP A 77 -16.14 3.02 -17.24
C ASP A 77 -16.27 4.47 -17.74
N GLU A 78 -17.42 4.84 -18.39
CA GLU A 78 -17.67 6.21 -18.84
C GLU A 78 -17.90 7.14 -17.66
N ASP A 79 -17.36 8.37 -17.74
CA ASP A 79 -17.40 9.40 -16.70
C ASP A 79 -18.85 9.66 -16.25
N PRO A 80 -19.21 9.34 -15.01
CA PRO A 80 -20.60 9.41 -14.58
C PRO A 80 -20.92 10.77 -14.00
N ALA A 81 -22.11 11.26 -14.32
CA ALA A 81 -22.77 12.28 -13.52
C ALA A 81 -22.86 11.83 -12.03
N PRO A 82 -22.81 12.75 -11.06
CA PRO A 82 -22.71 12.42 -9.62
C PRO A 82 -23.80 11.49 -9.11
N GLU A 83 -24.99 11.50 -9.70
CA GLU A 83 -26.09 10.60 -9.33
C GLU A 83 -25.90 9.13 -9.76
N THR A 84 -25.12 8.89 -10.81
CA THR A 84 -24.82 7.54 -11.30
C THR A 84 -23.62 6.91 -10.60
N LEU A 85 -22.85 7.69 -9.84
CA LEU A 85 -21.66 7.22 -9.13
C LEU A 85 -22.00 6.12 -8.12
N GLN A 86 -23.07 6.30 -7.35
CA GLN A 86 -23.50 5.34 -6.33
C GLN A 86 -23.98 4.02 -6.93
N LYS A 87 -24.70 4.06 -8.07
CA LYS A 87 -25.14 2.87 -8.81
C LYS A 87 -23.98 2.07 -9.41
N LYS A 88 -22.86 2.73 -9.74
CA LYS A 88 -21.67 2.07 -10.31
C LYS A 88 -20.66 1.60 -9.25
N LEU A 89 -20.66 2.18 -8.05
CA LEU A 89 -19.78 1.77 -6.95
C LEU A 89 -20.16 0.41 -6.37
N LEU A 90 -21.47 0.13 -6.23
CA LEU A 90 -21.96 -1.10 -5.64
C LEU A 90 -21.49 -2.36 -6.40
N PRO A 91 -21.69 -2.50 -7.73
CA PRO A 91 -21.22 -3.67 -8.46
C PRO A 91 -19.70 -3.84 -8.43
N ARG A 92 -18.94 -2.75 -8.41
CA ARG A 92 -17.47 -2.81 -8.23
C ARG A 92 -17.09 -3.34 -6.86
N ALA A 93 -17.70 -2.84 -5.81
CA ALA A 93 -17.46 -3.31 -4.45
C ALA A 93 -17.80 -4.79 -4.29
N LEU A 94 -18.91 -5.25 -4.89
CA LEU A 94 -19.30 -6.65 -4.90
C LEU A 94 -18.29 -7.54 -5.64
N VAL A 95 -17.84 -7.15 -6.83
CA VAL A 95 -16.85 -7.93 -7.61
C VAL A 95 -15.54 -8.04 -6.83
N TYR A 96 -15.05 -6.95 -6.25
CA TYR A 96 -13.81 -7.00 -5.47
C TYR A 96 -13.98 -7.77 -4.16
N GLY A 97 -15.08 -7.54 -3.42
CA GLY A 97 -15.36 -8.26 -2.18
C GLY A 97 -15.50 -9.76 -2.40
N PHE A 98 -16.25 -10.17 -3.42
CA PHE A 98 -16.40 -11.57 -3.79
C PHE A 98 -15.05 -12.19 -4.20
N SER A 99 -14.29 -11.50 -5.06
CA SER A 99 -12.95 -11.94 -5.47
C SER A 99 -12.02 -12.14 -4.27
N THR A 100 -12.05 -11.21 -3.30
CA THR A 100 -11.21 -11.28 -2.11
C THR A 100 -11.64 -12.44 -1.19
N ALA A 101 -12.94 -12.66 -1.05
CA ALA A 101 -13.47 -13.77 -0.25
C ALA A 101 -13.08 -15.14 -0.84
N VAL A 102 -13.23 -15.31 -2.15
CA VAL A 102 -12.84 -16.56 -2.85
C VAL A 102 -11.34 -16.81 -2.71
N VAL A 103 -10.52 -15.78 -2.94
CA VAL A 103 -9.07 -15.88 -2.80
C VAL A 103 -8.69 -16.19 -1.35
N TYR A 104 -9.37 -15.59 -0.36
CA TYR A 104 -9.13 -15.88 1.03
C TYR A 104 -9.33 -17.36 1.36
N LEU A 105 -10.42 -17.96 0.90
CA LEU A 105 -10.68 -19.39 1.10
C LEU A 105 -9.58 -20.28 0.50
N ALA A 106 -9.02 -19.89 -0.64
CA ALA A 106 -7.93 -20.62 -1.28
C ALA A 106 -6.56 -20.40 -0.59
N VAL A 107 -6.33 -19.20 -0.06
CA VAL A 107 -5.06 -18.79 0.55
C VAL A 107 -4.96 -19.21 2.03
N TYR A 108 -6.10 -19.29 2.73
CA TYR A 108 -6.13 -19.64 4.15
C TYR A 108 -5.37 -20.93 4.51
N PRO A 109 -5.56 -22.07 3.81
CA PRO A 109 -4.79 -23.28 4.10
C PRO A 109 -3.29 -23.09 3.86
N ILE A 110 -2.89 -22.29 2.87
CA ILE A 110 -1.48 -21.97 2.61
C ILE A 110 -0.89 -21.19 3.78
N LEU A 111 -1.61 -20.16 4.26
CA LEU A 111 -1.17 -19.37 5.42
C LEU A 111 -1.07 -20.23 6.68
N ASN A 112 -2.03 -21.14 6.88
CA ASN A 112 -2.00 -22.07 8.01
C ASN A 112 -0.81 -23.04 7.93
N MET A 113 -0.46 -23.49 6.75
CA MET A 113 0.73 -24.34 6.53
C MET A 113 2.03 -23.58 6.79
N LEU A 114 2.10 -22.30 6.42
CA LEU A 114 3.30 -21.48 6.58
C LEU A 114 3.53 -21.01 8.03
N PHE A 115 2.46 -20.64 8.73
CA PHE A 115 2.56 -19.98 10.04
C PHE A 115 1.98 -20.81 11.20
N GLY A 116 1.25 -21.86 10.91
CA GLY A 116 0.70 -22.77 11.92
C GLY A 116 -0.09 -22.04 13.03
N THR A 117 0.26 -22.36 14.27
CA THR A 117 -0.38 -21.75 15.45
C THR A 117 -0.14 -20.23 15.59
N GLY A 118 0.90 -19.70 14.96
CA GLY A 118 1.16 -18.25 14.93
C GLY A 118 0.02 -17.47 14.26
N LEU A 119 -0.72 -18.09 13.33
CA LEU A 119 -1.86 -17.48 12.65
C LEU A 119 -3.02 -17.16 13.63
N LEU A 120 -3.11 -17.90 14.74
CA LEU A 120 -4.13 -17.65 15.77
C LEU A 120 -3.97 -16.29 16.43
N SER A 121 -2.76 -15.74 16.47
CA SER A 121 -2.51 -14.39 16.99
C SER A 121 -3.18 -13.29 16.17
N LEU A 122 -3.46 -13.54 14.88
CA LEU A 122 -4.19 -12.64 14.01
C LEU A 122 -5.72 -12.73 14.18
N GLY A 123 -6.21 -13.85 14.72
CA GLY A 123 -7.61 -14.06 15.08
C GLY A 123 -8.62 -13.70 14.01
N ILE A 124 -9.69 -13.04 14.41
CA ILE A 124 -10.79 -12.61 13.53
C ILE A 124 -10.37 -11.55 12.50
N TYR A 125 -9.25 -10.87 12.71
CA TYR A 125 -8.80 -9.83 11.78
C TYR A 125 -8.30 -10.38 10.45
N LEU A 126 -7.88 -11.65 10.42
CA LEU A 126 -7.45 -12.28 9.17
C LEU A 126 -8.59 -12.39 8.14
N PRO A 127 -9.77 -12.92 8.46
CA PRO A 127 -10.92 -12.86 7.54
C PRO A 127 -11.41 -11.43 7.29
N MET A 128 -11.30 -10.51 8.26
CA MET A 128 -11.67 -9.10 8.05
C MET A 128 -10.82 -8.40 7.00
N LEU A 129 -9.62 -8.88 6.68
CA LEU A 129 -8.84 -8.37 5.57
C LEU A 129 -9.59 -8.41 4.23
N THR A 130 -10.53 -9.33 4.06
CA THR A 130 -11.30 -9.46 2.81
C THR A 130 -12.15 -8.23 2.49
N VAL A 131 -12.57 -7.49 3.51
CA VAL A 131 -13.39 -6.28 3.36
C VAL A 131 -12.59 -4.98 3.50
N GLU A 132 -11.28 -5.09 3.74
CA GLU A 132 -10.43 -3.90 3.86
C GLU A 132 -10.38 -3.09 2.56
N PRO A 133 -10.50 -1.74 2.64
CA PRO A 133 -10.43 -0.87 1.48
C PRO A 133 -9.14 -0.99 0.68
N LEU A 134 -8.06 -1.47 1.31
CA LEU A 134 -6.78 -1.74 0.65
C LEU A 134 -6.91 -2.87 -0.37
N LEU A 135 -7.62 -3.93 -0.01
CA LEU A 135 -7.80 -5.12 -0.85
C LEU A 135 -8.95 -4.96 -1.83
N THR A 136 -10.01 -4.24 -1.45
CA THR A 136 -11.25 -4.20 -2.20
C THR A 136 -11.17 -3.37 -3.50
N TYR A 137 -11.58 -2.11 -3.55
CA TYR A 137 -11.82 -1.48 -4.85
C TYR A 137 -11.09 -0.17 -5.13
N ARG A 138 -10.61 0.54 -4.09
CA ARG A 138 -10.18 1.95 -4.26
C ARG A 138 -8.99 2.14 -5.23
N PHE A 139 -8.18 1.12 -5.45
CA PHE A 139 -7.02 1.19 -6.33
C PHE A 139 -7.21 0.53 -7.70
N GLY A 140 -8.34 -0.14 -7.94
CA GLY A 140 -8.64 -0.85 -9.17
C GLY A 140 -9.58 -0.06 -10.07
N ARG A 141 -9.18 0.10 -11.34
CA ARG A 141 -10.15 0.18 -12.42
C ARG A 141 -10.52 -1.24 -12.76
N VAL A 142 -11.81 -1.53 -12.85
CA VAL A 142 -12.29 -2.90 -13.10
C VAL A 142 -11.81 -3.42 -14.47
N GLN A 143 -11.58 -2.55 -15.45
CA GLN A 143 -11.10 -2.89 -16.79
C GLN A 143 -9.59 -2.67 -16.99
N GLU A 144 -8.77 -2.98 -15.99
CA GLU A 144 -7.31 -2.96 -16.15
C GLU A 144 -6.80 -4.24 -16.83
N THR A 145 -5.69 -4.14 -17.57
CA THR A 145 -4.97 -5.31 -18.08
C THR A 145 -4.37 -6.09 -16.90
N VAL A 146 -4.44 -7.42 -16.92
CA VAL A 146 -3.91 -8.29 -15.85
C VAL A 146 -2.47 -7.93 -15.45
N ARG A 147 -1.59 -7.66 -16.42
CA ARG A 147 -0.21 -7.24 -16.14
C ARG A 147 -0.13 -5.94 -15.34
N LYS A 148 -1.00 -4.96 -15.64
CA LYS A 148 -1.08 -3.70 -14.87
C LYS A 148 -1.65 -3.94 -13.48
N ALA A 149 -2.64 -4.79 -13.34
CA ALA A 149 -3.24 -5.16 -12.05
C ALA A 149 -2.21 -5.82 -11.13
N VAL A 150 -1.42 -6.78 -11.62
CA VAL A 150 -0.34 -7.45 -10.87
C VAL A 150 0.74 -6.45 -10.46
N SER A 151 1.27 -5.67 -11.40
CA SER A 151 2.33 -4.69 -11.11
C SER A 151 1.89 -3.64 -10.07
N LYS A 152 0.65 -3.18 -10.16
CA LYS A 152 0.07 -2.23 -9.22
C LYS A 152 -0.18 -2.87 -7.85
N GLY A 153 -0.72 -4.10 -7.83
CA GLY A 153 -0.89 -4.90 -6.63
C GLY A 153 0.42 -5.09 -5.88
N LEU A 154 1.46 -5.52 -6.59
CA LEU A 154 2.78 -5.76 -6.00
C LEU A 154 3.39 -4.50 -5.38
N ARG A 155 3.31 -3.35 -6.05
CA ARG A 155 3.80 -2.07 -5.49
C ARG A 155 3.05 -1.65 -4.22
N ILE A 156 1.73 -1.85 -4.19
CA ILE A 156 0.91 -1.57 -3.01
C ILE A 156 1.30 -2.50 -1.88
N THR A 157 1.44 -3.79 -2.16
CA THR A 157 1.85 -4.80 -1.18
C THR A 157 3.21 -4.48 -0.56
N VAL A 158 4.21 -4.16 -1.38
CA VAL A 158 5.55 -3.80 -0.90
C VAL A 158 5.49 -2.54 -0.02
N GLY A 159 4.76 -1.51 -0.46
CA GLY A 159 4.61 -0.28 0.32
C GLY A 159 3.89 -0.50 1.66
N TYR A 160 2.88 -1.37 1.68
CA TYR A 160 2.13 -1.72 2.88
C TYR A 160 2.97 -2.59 3.83
N ALA A 161 3.63 -3.62 3.30
CA ALA A 161 4.49 -4.52 4.06
C ALA A 161 5.64 -3.78 4.74
N LEU A 162 6.27 -2.85 4.02
CA LEU A 162 7.34 -2.03 4.58
C LEU A 162 6.85 -1.23 5.80
N LEU A 163 5.68 -0.64 5.70
CA LEU A 163 5.10 0.13 6.81
C LEU A 163 4.68 -0.77 7.97
N LEU A 164 4.10 -1.95 7.69
CA LEU A 164 3.75 -2.95 8.68
C LEU A 164 4.96 -3.39 9.51
N VAL A 165 6.03 -3.81 8.84
CA VAL A 165 7.25 -4.29 9.50
C VAL A 165 7.90 -3.16 10.29
N LEU A 166 7.99 -1.97 9.72
CA LEU A 166 8.56 -0.81 10.40
C LEU A 166 7.77 -0.47 11.67
N LEU A 167 6.44 -0.40 11.56
CA LEU A 167 5.57 -0.12 12.70
C LEU A 167 5.64 -1.23 13.76
N GLY A 168 5.59 -2.50 13.35
CA GLY A 168 5.67 -3.64 14.26
C GLY A 168 6.98 -3.66 15.04
N CYS A 169 8.11 -3.45 14.37
CA CYS A 169 9.42 -3.38 15.01
C CYS A 169 9.53 -2.21 16.00
N ILE A 170 9.05 -1.01 15.60
CA ILE A 170 9.08 0.17 16.49
C ILE A 170 8.21 -0.07 17.73
N ARG A 171 7.02 -0.62 17.55
CA ARG A 171 6.10 -0.90 18.67
C ARG A 171 6.65 -1.97 19.61
N GLU A 172 7.19 -3.06 19.06
CA GLU A 172 7.82 -4.11 19.84
C GLU A 172 9.01 -3.58 20.65
N TRP A 173 9.85 -2.78 20.00
CA TRP A 173 10.99 -2.14 20.68
C TRP A 173 10.55 -1.20 21.81
N LEU A 174 9.56 -0.36 21.57
CA LEU A 174 9.06 0.58 22.58
C LEU A 174 8.33 -0.12 23.73
N ALA A 175 7.53 -1.15 23.41
CA ALA A 175 6.67 -1.80 24.40
C ALA A 175 7.40 -2.86 25.23
N ALA A 176 8.22 -3.68 24.59
CA ALA A 176 8.89 -4.83 25.22
C ALA A 176 10.42 -4.69 25.28
N GLY A 177 11.01 -3.74 24.56
CA GLY A 177 12.46 -3.61 24.43
C GLY A 177 13.09 -4.68 23.55
N THR A 178 12.27 -5.42 22.79
CA THR A 178 12.69 -6.50 21.88
C THR A 178 12.46 -6.12 20.43
N VAL A 179 13.16 -6.77 19.51
CA VAL A 179 12.92 -6.71 18.06
C VAL A 179 12.97 -8.14 17.54
N PHE A 180 11.89 -8.62 16.94
CA PHE A 180 11.70 -10.02 16.55
C PHE A 180 11.92 -11.02 17.72
N GLY A 181 11.52 -10.62 18.94
CA GLY A 181 11.71 -11.42 20.15
C GLY A 181 13.12 -11.38 20.74
N VAL A 182 14.08 -10.72 20.11
CA VAL A 182 15.44 -10.55 20.62
C VAL A 182 15.51 -9.28 21.48
N ALA A 183 15.98 -9.40 22.72
CA ALA A 183 16.14 -8.27 23.63
C ALA A 183 17.21 -7.30 23.12
N VAL A 184 16.85 -6.04 22.94
CA VAL A 184 17.72 -4.95 22.46
C VAL A 184 17.92 -3.91 23.54
N SER A 185 16.86 -3.57 24.28
CA SER A 185 16.88 -2.54 25.30
C SER A 185 15.86 -2.82 26.40
N ARG A 186 15.80 -1.96 27.42
CA ARG A 186 14.67 -1.98 28.37
C ARG A 186 13.42 -1.38 27.71
N PRO A 187 12.20 -1.84 28.07
CA PRO A 187 10.96 -1.26 27.59
C PRO A 187 10.87 0.21 28.00
N VAL A 188 10.60 1.08 27.01
CA VAL A 188 10.53 2.54 27.22
C VAL A 188 9.08 2.99 27.36
N LEU A 189 8.18 2.42 26.57
CA LEU A 189 6.78 2.83 26.50
C LEU A 189 5.85 1.61 26.35
N PRO A 190 5.50 0.92 27.45
CA PRO A 190 4.65 -0.28 27.39
C PRO A 190 3.30 -0.05 26.72
N MET A 191 2.75 1.17 26.79
CA MET A 191 1.51 1.55 26.10
C MET A 191 1.57 1.42 24.58
N ALA A 192 2.77 1.41 23.98
CA ALA A 192 2.92 1.23 22.54
C ALA A 192 2.40 -0.14 22.05
N GLY A 193 2.37 -1.15 22.94
CA GLY A 193 1.77 -2.46 22.67
C GLY A 193 0.24 -2.43 22.54
N MET A 194 -0.42 -1.46 23.17
CA MET A 194 -1.87 -1.31 23.10
C MET A 194 -2.32 -0.63 21.80
N PRO A 195 -3.57 -0.86 21.34
CA PRO A 195 -4.09 -0.20 20.13
C PRO A 195 -4.03 1.34 20.20
N ALA A 196 -4.34 1.93 21.35
CA ALA A 196 -4.26 3.38 21.54
C ALA A 196 -2.83 3.92 21.33
N GLY A 197 -1.82 3.28 21.92
CA GLY A 197 -0.41 3.62 21.70
C GLY A 197 0.01 3.35 20.24
N GLY A 198 -0.53 2.30 19.62
CA GLY A 198 -0.34 2.00 18.21
C GLY A 198 -0.77 3.13 17.28
N PHE A 199 -1.90 3.79 17.56
CA PHE A 199 -2.36 4.97 16.80
C PHE A 199 -1.39 6.13 16.92
N ILE A 200 -0.89 6.40 18.14
CA ILE A 200 0.07 7.49 18.38
C ILE A 200 1.36 7.23 17.60
N VAL A 201 1.94 6.03 17.74
CA VAL A 201 3.18 5.66 17.05
C VAL A 201 3.00 5.72 15.54
N LEU A 202 1.86 5.22 15.01
CA LEU A 202 1.53 5.30 13.60
C LEU A 202 1.40 6.76 13.14
N GLY A 203 0.75 7.62 13.91
CA GLY A 203 0.62 9.05 13.62
C GLY A 203 1.97 9.74 13.47
N VAL A 204 2.88 9.51 14.43
CA VAL A 204 4.26 10.03 14.38
C VAL A 204 5.01 9.48 13.15
N LEU A 205 4.91 8.17 12.91
CA LEU A 205 5.54 7.54 11.76
C LEU A 205 5.03 8.12 10.43
N CYS A 206 3.71 8.32 10.31
CA CYS A 206 3.12 8.96 9.14
C CYS A 206 3.58 10.41 8.97
N ALA A 207 3.71 11.18 10.04
CA ALA A 207 4.20 12.56 9.97
C ALA A 207 5.64 12.62 9.46
N VAL A 208 6.54 11.80 10.02
CA VAL A 208 7.93 11.69 9.58
C VAL A 208 8.00 11.23 8.12
N TRP A 209 7.24 10.20 7.75
CA TRP A 209 7.21 9.69 6.39
C TRP A 209 6.75 10.74 5.38
N ARG A 210 5.68 11.49 5.70
CA ARG A 210 5.18 12.58 4.84
C ARG A 210 6.21 13.67 4.67
N ALA A 211 6.92 14.04 5.73
CA ALA A 211 8.00 15.03 5.66
C ALA A 211 9.14 14.57 4.74
N LEU A 212 9.56 13.30 4.87
CA LEU A 212 10.59 12.70 4.01
C LEU A 212 10.13 12.60 2.55
N ALA A 213 8.89 12.17 2.33
CA ALA A 213 8.30 12.09 0.98
C ALA A 213 8.22 13.47 0.31
N ALA A 214 7.86 14.51 1.06
CA ALA A 214 7.82 15.89 0.56
C ALA A 214 9.21 16.38 0.17
N LYS A 215 10.23 16.15 1.02
CA LYS A 215 11.62 16.49 0.71
C LYS A 215 12.13 15.76 -0.54
N ARG A 216 11.87 14.46 -0.64
CA ARG A 216 12.24 13.66 -1.81
C ARG A 216 11.55 14.16 -3.08
N ARG A 217 10.27 14.50 -3.00
CA ARG A 217 9.52 15.05 -4.14
C ARG A 217 10.11 16.38 -4.60
N ALA A 218 10.39 17.30 -3.67
CA ALA A 218 11.02 18.58 -3.98
C ALA A 218 12.41 18.40 -4.64
N TYR A 219 13.23 17.50 -4.10
CA TYR A 219 14.54 17.17 -4.67
C TYR A 219 14.43 16.65 -6.11
N LEU A 220 13.55 15.67 -6.35
CA LEU A 220 13.35 15.09 -7.68
C LEU A 220 12.83 16.11 -8.69
N THR A 221 11.94 17.01 -8.28
CA THR A 221 11.42 18.07 -9.15
C THR A 221 12.52 19.07 -9.52
N LYS A 222 13.37 19.46 -8.56
CA LYS A 222 14.50 20.36 -8.81
C LYS A 222 15.54 19.73 -9.75
N GLU A 223 15.91 18.48 -9.50
CA GLU A 223 16.86 17.74 -10.34
C GLU A 223 16.34 17.54 -11.77
N ALA A 224 15.04 17.24 -11.91
CA ALA A 224 14.40 17.12 -13.21
C ALA A 224 14.39 18.44 -13.98
N GLY A 225 14.11 19.58 -13.32
CA GLY A 225 14.20 20.90 -13.93
C GLY A 225 15.60 21.19 -14.47
N ASN A 226 16.62 21.03 -13.63
CA ASN A 226 18.01 21.26 -14.03
C ASN A 226 18.44 20.41 -15.26
N LEU A 227 17.97 19.15 -15.32
CA LEU A 227 18.27 18.27 -16.46
C LEU A 227 17.58 18.72 -17.75
N VAL A 228 16.37 19.20 -17.67
CA VAL A 228 15.61 19.70 -18.84
C VAL A 228 16.28 20.99 -19.36
N ASP A 229 16.63 21.92 -18.47
CA ASP A 229 17.26 23.19 -18.83
C ASP A 229 18.62 22.97 -19.52
N VAL A 230 19.49 22.08 -18.97
CA VAL A 230 20.80 21.74 -19.58
C VAL A 230 20.65 21.11 -20.97
N HIS A 231 19.61 20.31 -21.19
CA HIS A 231 19.37 19.72 -22.51
C HIS A 231 18.85 20.75 -23.51
N SER A 232 17.97 21.63 -23.09
CA SER A 232 17.44 22.72 -23.95
C SER A 232 18.54 23.65 -24.39
N GLN A 233 19.49 24.00 -23.50
CA GLN A 233 20.69 24.79 -23.86
C GLN A 233 21.57 24.09 -24.87
N LYS A 234 21.85 22.79 -24.68
CA LYS A 234 22.71 22.04 -25.63
C LYS A 234 22.03 21.83 -27.01
N GLU A 235 20.72 21.83 -27.08
CA GLU A 235 20.01 21.79 -28.37
C GLU A 235 20.09 23.16 -29.06
N ALA A 236 19.92 24.25 -28.33
CA ALA A 236 20.06 25.60 -28.86
C ALA A 236 21.48 25.90 -29.38
N ASP A 237 22.52 25.43 -28.67
CA ASP A 237 23.93 25.57 -29.08
C ASP A 237 24.30 24.71 -30.30
N ARG A 238 23.53 23.70 -30.66
CA ARG A 238 23.73 22.86 -31.85
C ARG A 238 23.05 23.39 -33.11
N GLU A 239 22.06 24.25 -32.94
CA GLU A 239 21.30 24.86 -34.03
C GLU A 239 21.96 26.21 -34.48
N GLN A 240 22.93 26.70 -33.76
CA GLN A 240 23.80 27.82 -34.13
C GLN A 240 25.08 27.34 -34.77
#